data_7fd506b65421a43d0d87a0d98e25680d
#
_entry.id   7fd506b65421a43d0d87a0d98e25680d
#
_cell.length_a   1.000
_cell.length_b   1.000
_cell.length_c   1.000
_cell.angle_alpha   90.00
_cell.angle_beta   90.00
_cell.angle_gamma   90.00
#
_symmetry.space_group_name_H-M   'P 1'
#
loop_
_entity.id
_entity.type
_entity.pdbx_description
1 polymer ?
#
loop_
_entity_poly.entity_id
_entity_poly.type
_entity_poly.pdbx_seq_one_letter_code
_entity_poly.pdbx_strand_id
1 'polypeptide(L)'
;DLHSFPTRRSSDLVVVDLYAGTLKQLIKRIPYFKELGLTYLHLMPIFRCPAGENDGGYAISSYREVDPRLGSTRDVAKLAEALADAGIILVMDFVFNHTSDEHEWALKARAGDQRYANYYWIFEDRTIPDQFEATLREIFPDEHPGAFTYFPEMGRWVWTTFHSYQWDLNYQNPEVFVRMMEEMLSIANLGVDVLRLDAVAFIWKEMGTTCETRPTAMKLIEAFNLTARISAPSLLFKSEAIVHPDQVVQFISPERCQLSYNPLLMALSWEALATQLPDRKSVV
;
A
#
# COMPACT_ATOMS: atom_id res chain seq x y z
N ASP A 1 17.83 -2.55 36.90
CA ASP A 1 16.54 -1.83 36.79
C ASP A 1 15.75 -2.37 35.59
N LEU A 2 15.01 -3.47 35.83
CA LEU A 2 14.21 -4.18 34.80
C LEU A 2 12.84 -3.49 34.53
N HIS A 3 12.65 -2.27 35.02
CA HIS A 3 11.38 -1.54 34.95
C HIS A 3 11.32 -0.45 33.88
N SER A 4 12.33 -0.32 33.02
CA SER A 4 12.37 0.74 31.97
C SER A 4 12.15 0.24 30.55
N PHE A 5 11.72 -1.00 30.33
CA PHE A 5 11.21 -1.36 29.01
C PHE A 5 9.86 -0.70 28.80
N PRO A 6 9.71 0.14 27.75
CA PRO A 6 8.41 0.71 27.43
C PRO A 6 7.44 -0.45 27.20
N THR A 7 6.52 -0.53 28.11
CA THR A 7 5.35 -1.38 28.12
C THR A 7 4.79 -1.59 26.73
N ARG A 8 4.63 -2.86 26.40
CA ARG A 8 3.83 -3.48 25.33
C ARG A 8 3.24 -2.48 24.33
N ARG A 9 3.92 -2.28 23.21
CA ARG A 9 3.32 -1.60 22.05
C ARG A 9 2.29 -2.56 21.48
N SER A 10 1.02 -2.23 21.56
CA SER A 10 -0.03 -2.96 20.88
C SER A 10 -0.51 -2.17 19.69
N SER A 11 -0.81 -2.89 18.59
CA SER A 11 -1.31 -2.32 17.35
C SER A 11 -2.66 -2.93 17.00
N ASP A 12 -3.51 -2.15 16.33
CA ASP A 12 -4.75 -2.65 15.76
C ASP A 12 -4.88 -2.18 14.31
N LEU A 13 -5.61 -2.97 13.50
CA LEU A 13 -5.95 -2.70 12.12
C LEU A 13 -7.45 -2.52 12.01
N VAL A 14 -7.89 -1.39 11.45
CA VAL A 14 -9.29 -1.01 11.40
C VAL A 14 -9.76 -0.76 9.98
N VAL A 15 -10.84 -1.44 9.60
CA VAL A 15 -11.71 -1.08 8.48
C VAL A 15 -12.77 -0.13 9.04
N VAL A 16 -12.69 1.15 8.66
CA VAL A 16 -13.43 2.24 9.33
C VAL A 16 -14.93 2.06 9.30
N ASP A 17 -15.52 1.70 8.15
CA ASP A 17 -16.96 1.51 7.99
C ASP A 17 -17.49 0.31 8.78
N LEU A 18 -16.75 -0.79 8.80
CA LEU A 18 -17.13 -2.00 9.54
C LEU A 18 -17.02 -1.82 11.06
N TYR A 19 -16.01 -1.05 11.52
CA TYR A 19 -15.74 -0.92 12.96
C TYR A 19 -16.49 0.24 13.59
N ALA A 20 -16.52 1.41 12.94
CA ALA A 20 -17.06 2.64 13.52
C ALA A 20 -18.09 3.34 12.62
N GLY A 21 -18.21 2.94 11.36
CA GLY A 21 -19.05 3.56 10.35
C GLY A 21 -18.42 4.79 9.70
N THR A 22 -17.85 5.73 10.47
CA THR A 22 -17.22 6.95 9.95
C THR A 22 -15.99 7.35 10.77
N LEU A 23 -15.12 8.20 10.17
CA LEU A 23 -13.95 8.78 10.86
C LEU A 23 -14.35 9.56 12.11
N LYS A 24 -15.46 10.31 12.07
CA LYS A 24 -15.97 11.03 13.26
C LYS A 24 -16.39 10.10 14.39
N GLN A 25 -16.94 8.95 14.05
CA GLN A 25 -17.32 7.95 15.07
C GLN A 25 -16.08 7.21 15.59
N LEU A 26 -15.08 7.01 14.73
CA LEU A 26 -13.80 6.41 15.14
C LEU A 26 -13.09 7.26 16.21
N ILE A 27 -13.11 8.59 16.11
CA ILE A 27 -12.57 9.49 17.13
C ILE A 27 -13.21 9.19 18.52
N LYS A 28 -14.49 8.87 18.57
CA LYS A 28 -15.18 8.51 19.83
C LYS A 28 -14.72 7.18 20.43
N ARG A 29 -14.00 6.35 19.65
CA ARG A 29 -13.43 5.07 20.09
C ARG A 29 -12.04 5.22 20.74
N ILE A 30 -11.41 6.36 20.64
CA ILE A 30 -10.05 6.61 21.19
C ILE A 30 -9.94 6.24 22.68
N PRO A 31 -10.91 6.56 23.57
CA PRO A 31 -10.85 6.11 24.96
C PRO A 31 -10.75 4.59 25.11
N TYR A 32 -11.48 3.83 24.30
CA TYR A 32 -11.40 2.36 24.27
C TYR A 32 -10.03 1.88 23.76
N PHE A 33 -9.44 2.51 22.76
CA PHE A 33 -8.08 2.19 22.29
C PHE A 33 -7.03 2.42 23.39
N LYS A 34 -7.19 3.49 24.16
CA LYS A 34 -6.31 3.75 25.32
C LYS A 34 -6.47 2.68 26.41
N GLU A 35 -7.69 2.26 26.72
CA GLU A 35 -7.98 1.18 27.67
C GLU A 35 -7.33 -0.14 27.24
N LEU A 36 -7.35 -0.46 25.93
CA LEU A 36 -6.66 -1.60 25.34
C LEU A 36 -5.12 -1.44 25.36
N GLY A 37 -4.60 -0.25 25.65
CA GLY A 37 -3.17 0.03 25.61
C GLY A 37 -2.61 0.13 24.19
N LEU A 38 -3.44 0.49 23.20
CA LEU A 38 -2.99 0.68 21.81
C LEU A 38 -2.07 1.90 21.74
N THR A 39 -0.96 1.72 21.01
CA THR A 39 -0.01 2.79 20.69
C THR A 39 0.14 3.03 19.19
N TYR A 40 -0.55 2.23 18.37
CA TYR A 40 -0.41 2.19 16.92
C TYR A 40 -1.74 1.75 16.29
N LEU A 41 -2.39 2.65 15.55
CA LEU A 41 -3.64 2.38 14.85
C LEU A 41 -3.43 2.45 13.34
N HIS A 42 -3.68 1.35 12.64
CA HIS A 42 -3.61 1.28 11.19
C HIS A 42 -5.02 1.33 10.60
N LEU A 43 -5.29 2.35 9.80
CA LEU A 43 -6.50 2.42 8.98
C LEU A 43 -6.24 1.76 7.63
N MET A 44 -7.06 0.80 7.26
CA MET A 44 -7.13 0.29 5.89
C MET A 44 -7.56 1.42 4.94
N PRO A 45 -7.40 1.26 3.60
CA PRO A 45 -7.59 2.36 2.67
C PRO A 45 -8.89 3.12 2.89
N ILE A 46 -8.80 4.43 2.99
CA ILE A 46 -9.94 5.33 3.24
C ILE A 46 -10.16 6.34 2.11
N PHE A 47 -9.29 6.32 1.11
CA PHE A 47 -9.38 7.22 -0.03
C PHE A 47 -10.48 6.79 -1.00
N ARG A 48 -10.86 7.71 -1.88
CA ARG A 48 -11.91 7.47 -2.86
C ARG A 48 -11.52 6.31 -3.78
N CYS A 49 -12.46 5.37 -3.94
CA CYS A 49 -12.38 4.21 -4.81
C CYS A 49 -13.68 4.05 -5.59
N PRO A 50 -13.74 3.22 -6.63
CA PRO A 50 -14.97 2.87 -7.32
C PRO A 50 -16.06 2.35 -6.38
N ALA A 51 -17.32 2.63 -6.72
CA ALA A 51 -18.45 2.16 -5.92
C ALA A 51 -18.69 0.64 -6.03
N GLY A 52 -18.20 0.03 -7.12
CA GLY A 52 -18.28 -1.41 -7.37
C GLY A 52 -17.09 -2.17 -6.81
N GLU A 53 -16.47 -2.98 -7.66
CA GLU A 53 -15.24 -3.69 -7.34
C GLU A 53 -14.10 -2.72 -7.09
N ASN A 54 -13.46 -2.82 -5.94
CA ASN A 54 -12.41 -1.89 -5.53
C ASN A 54 -11.36 -2.51 -4.59
N ASP A 55 -11.39 -3.83 -4.44
CA ASP A 55 -10.44 -4.58 -3.61
C ASP A 55 -10.33 -4.00 -2.18
N GLY A 56 -11.48 -3.79 -1.50
CA GLY A 56 -11.48 -3.25 -0.13
C GLY A 56 -10.91 -1.84 -0.01
N GLY A 57 -10.89 -1.05 -1.10
CA GLY A 57 -10.38 0.31 -1.16
C GLY A 57 -8.97 0.42 -1.77
N TYR A 58 -8.32 -0.70 -2.12
CA TYR A 58 -6.99 -0.67 -2.73
C TYR A 58 -6.99 -0.24 -4.21
N ALA A 59 -8.14 -0.18 -4.89
CA ALA A 59 -8.26 0.44 -6.21
C ALA A 59 -8.55 1.95 -6.05
N ILE A 60 -7.52 2.76 -5.82
CA ILE A 60 -7.66 4.18 -5.51
C ILE A 60 -7.99 4.98 -6.77
N SER A 61 -9.12 5.70 -6.76
CA SER A 61 -9.50 6.65 -7.83
C SER A 61 -9.11 8.10 -7.52
N SER A 62 -8.82 8.44 -6.25
CA SER A 62 -8.25 9.74 -5.86
C SER A 62 -7.54 9.64 -4.52
N TYR A 63 -6.27 10.06 -4.46
CA TYR A 63 -5.49 10.19 -3.21
C TYR A 63 -5.81 11.50 -2.46
N ARG A 64 -6.54 12.42 -3.08
CA ARG A 64 -6.88 13.76 -2.56
C ARG A 64 -8.25 13.80 -1.89
N GLU A 65 -9.07 12.79 -2.12
CA GLU A 65 -10.43 12.69 -1.60
C GLU A 65 -10.58 11.44 -0.75
N VAL A 66 -11.15 11.61 0.43
CA VAL A 66 -11.60 10.49 1.26
C VAL A 66 -12.91 9.95 0.70
N ASP A 67 -13.16 8.65 0.85
CA ASP A 67 -14.45 8.06 0.53
C ASP A 67 -15.58 8.82 1.26
N PRO A 68 -16.54 9.39 0.52
CA PRO A 68 -17.60 10.21 1.12
C PRO A 68 -18.43 9.48 2.19
N ARG A 69 -18.45 8.15 2.13
CA ARG A 69 -19.13 7.31 3.15
C ARG A 69 -18.42 7.37 4.50
N LEU A 70 -17.09 7.53 4.50
CA LEU A 70 -16.26 7.55 5.69
C LEU A 70 -16.10 8.95 6.29
N GLY A 71 -16.09 9.99 5.45
CA GLY A 71 -15.93 11.37 5.89
C GLY A 71 -15.18 12.24 4.88
N SER A 72 -14.32 13.12 5.37
CA SER A 72 -13.54 14.07 4.58
C SER A 72 -12.07 14.09 5.01
N THR A 73 -11.19 14.69 4.19
CA THR A 73 -9.77 14.93 4.55
C THR A 73 -9.63 15.73 5.84
N ARG A 74 -10.57 16.66 6.12
CA ARG A 74 -10.62 17.38 7.40
C ARG A 74 -10.92 16.45 8.58
N ASP A 75 -11.71 15.41 8.38
CA ASP A 75 -12.02 14.44 9.43
C ASP A 75 -10.81 13.53 9.70
N VAL A 76 -10.00 13.22 8.67
CA VAL A 76 -8.71 12.51 8.84
C VAL A 76 -7.76 13.36 9.69
N ALA A 77 -7.58 14.65 9.34
CA ALA A 77 -6.70 15.53 10.11
C ALA A 77 -7.12 15.64 11.58
N LYS A 78 -8.43 15.73 11.85
CA LYS A 78 -8.96 15.73 13.23
C LYS A 78 -8.72 14.41 13.94
N LEU A 79 -8.83 13.28 13.25
CA LEU A 79 -8.53 11.97 13.81
C LEU A 79 -7.04 11.87 14.15
N ALA A 80 -6.16 12.30 13.23
CA ALA A 80 -4.72 12.33 13.46
C ALA A 80 -4.34 13.15 14.70
N GLU A 81 -4.88 14.36 14.83
CA GLU A 81 -4.69 15.21 16.01
C GLU A 81 -5.17 14.51 17.30
N ALA A 82 -6.38 13.95 17.29
CA ALA A 82 -6.93 13.27 18.46
C ALA A 82 -6.17 11.99 18.86
N LEU A 83 -5.63 11.26 17.88
CA LEU A 83 -4.76 10.10 18.12
C LEU A 83 -3.41 10.54 18.70
N ALA A 84 -2.80 11.58 18.15
CA ALA A 84 -1.55 12.16 18.66
C ALA A 84 -1.69 12.62 20.12
N ASP A 85 -2.77 13.32 20.48
CA ASP A 85 -3.10 13.72 21.85
C ASP A 85 -3.29 12.51 22.79
N ALA A 86 -3.72 11.39 22.23
CA ALA A 86 -3.87 10.14 22.96
C ALA A 86 -2.58 9.31 23.06
N GLY A 87 -1.49 9.73 22.40
CA GLY A 87 -0.22 8.99 22.28
C GLY A 87 -0.32 7.78 21.37
N ILE A 88 -1.20 7.79 20.37
CA ILE A 88 -1.43 6.70 19.40
C ILE A 88 -0.94 7.15 18.03
N ILE A 89 -0.04 6.38 17.45
CA ILE A 89 0.52 6.59 16.10
C ILE A 89 -0.55 6.24 15.06
N LEU A 90 -0.76 7.12 14.08
CA LEU A 90 -1.63 6.87 12.93
C LEU A 90 -0.86 6.28 11.76
N VAL A 91 -1.33 5.15 11.28
CA VAL A 91 -0.82 4.48 10.08
C VAL A 91 -1.87 4.45 9.00
N MET A 92 -1.47 4.75 7.76
CA MET A 92 -2.34 4.65 6.60
C MET A 92 -1.66 3.93 5.45
N ASP A 93 -2.46 3.28 4.61
CA ASP A 93 -1.97 2.68 3.38
C ASP A 93 -1.60 3.75 2.34
N PHE A 94 -0.49 3.50 1.66
CA PHE A 94 -0.09 4.19 0.46
C PHE A 94 0.03 3.18 -0.68
N VAL A 95 -1.03 3.08 -1.46
CA VAL A 95 -1.08 2.25 -2.67
C VAL A 95 -0.33 3.00 -3.75
N PHE A 96 0.79 2.47 -4.22
CA PHE A 96 1.63 3.18 -5.19
C PHE A 96 2.19 2.28 -6.30
N ASN A 97 1.85 0.99 -6.29
CA ASN A 97 2.12 0.12 -7.44
C ASN A 97 1.12 0.35 -8.58
N HIS A 98 -0.11 0.70 -8.26
CA HIS A 98 -1.22 0.83 -9.21
C HIS A 98 -2.20 1.91 -8.77
N THR A 99 -3.10 2.28 -9.69
CA THR A 99 -4.31 3.06 -9.38
C THR A 99 -5.53 2.30 -9.88
N SER A 100 -6.73 2.74 -9.48
CA SER A 100 -7.95 2.31 -10.16
C SER A 100 -7.95 2.77 -11.63
N ASP A 101 -8.63 2.03 -12.48
CA ASP A 101 -8.96 2.41 -13.85
C ASP A 101 -9.96 3.60 -13.92
N GLU A 102 -10.57 3.96 -12.78
CA GLU A 102 -11.36 5.21 -12.60
C GLU A 102 -10.52 6.38 -12.05
N HIS A 103 -9.21 6.21 -11.84
CA HIS A 103 -8.35 7.33 -11.48
C HIS A 103 -8.27 8.34 -12.62
N GLU A 104 -8.18 9.65 -12.30
CA GLU A 104 -8.16 10.69 -13.33
C GLU A 104 -7.10 10.48 -14.40
N TRP A 105 -5.94 9.91 -14.04
CA TRP A 105 -4.86 9.59 -14.99
C TRP A 105 -5.27 8.46 -15.93
N ALA A 106 -5.91 7.41 -15.41
CA ALA A 106 -6.40 6.29 -16.21
C ALA A 106 -7.52 6.74 -17.15
N LEU A 107 -8.45 7.58 -16.66
CA LEU A 107 -9.51 8.14 -17.51
C LEU A 107 -8.97 9.00 -18.65
N LYS A 108 -7.94 9.82 -18.40
CA LYS A 108 -7.27 10.61 -19.44
C LYS A 108 -6.51 9.71 -20.42
N ALA A 109 -5.83 8.67 -19.95
CA ALA A 109 -5.19 7.67 -20.81
C ALA A 109 -6.21 6.99 -21.71
N ARG A 110 -7.36 6.56 -21.18
CA ARG A 110 -8.48 5.98 -21.95
C ARG A 110 -9.05 6.95 -22.98
N ALA A 111 -9.05 8.25 -22.68
CA ALA A 111 -9.46 9.31 -23.62
C ALA A 111 -8.42 9.61 -24.72
N GLY A 112 -7.27 8.91 -24.71
CA GLY A 112 -6.23 9.03 -25.73
C GLY A 112 -5.14 10.07 -25.41
N ASP A 113 -5.09 10.61 -24.18
CA ASP A 113 -4.00 11.49 -23.77
C ASP A 113 -2.71 10.67 -23.57
N GLN A 114 -1.76 10.84 -24.50
CA GLN A 114 -0.52 10.09 -24.55
C GLN A 114 0.38 10.32 -23.32
N ARG A 115 0.34 11.50 -22.71
CA ARG A 115 1.09 11.78 -21.49
C ARG A 115 0.65 10.85 -20.36
N TYR A 116 -0.66 10.75 -20.16
CA TYR A 116 -1.22 9.87 -19.10
C TYR A 116 -1.20 8.40 -19.49
N ALA A 117 -1.27 8.06 -20.78
CA ALA A 117 -1.03 6.70 -21.23
C ALA A 117 0.38 6.21 -20.83
N ASN A 118 1.38 7.09 -20.87
CA ASN A 118 2.75 6.78 -20.45
C ASN A 118 2.94 6.64 -18.92
N TYR A 119 1.91 6.93 -18.12
CA TYR A 119 1.93 6.68 -16.68
C TYR A 119 1.69 5.22 -16.33
N TYR A 120 1.17 4.45 -17.29
CA TYR A 120 0.83 3.05 -17.14
C TYR A 120 1.59 2.17 -18.14
N TRP A 121 1.57 0.88 -17.91
CA TRP A 121 2.07 -0.09 -18.84
C TRP A 121 0.94 -0.50 -19.78
N ILE A 122 0.88 0.13 -20.98
CA ILE A 122 -0.14 -0.06 -22.00
C ILE A 122 0.51 -0.55 -23.29
N PHE A 123 -0.06 -1.59 -23.92
CA PHE A 123 0.50 -2.29 -25.07
C PHE A 123 -0.53 -2.39 -26.19
N GLU A 124 -0.05 -2.36 -27.44
CA GLU A 124 -0.91 -2.48 -28.63
C GLU A 124 -1.45 -3.91 -28.81
N ASP A 125 -0.62 -4.90 -28.50
CA ASP A 125 -0.91 -6.31 -28.67
C ASP A 125 -0.27 -7.15 -27.55
N ARG A 126 -0.32 -8.49 -27.69
CA ARG A 126 0.23 -9.43 -26.72
C ARG A 126 1.72 -9.69 -26.85
N THR A 127 2.40 -9.14 -27.86
CA THR A 127 3.82 -9.47 -28.17
C THR A 127 4.74 -9.22 -26.97
N ILE A 128 4.61 -8.08 -26.29
CA ILE A 128 5.39 -7.76 -25.09
C ILE A 128 4.77 -8.38 -23.84
N PRO A 129 3.44 -8.29 -23.59
CA PRO A 129 2.79 -8.99 -22.49
C PRO A 129 3.15 -10.47 -22.38
N ASP A 130 3.12 -11.24 -23.46
CA ASP A 130 3.43 -12.69 -23.46
C ASP A 130 4.88 -12.97 -23.05
N GLN A 131 5.83 -12.09 -23.41
CA GLN A 131 7.22 -12.20 -22.98
C GLN A 131 7.37 -11.97 -21.46
N PHE A 132 6.60 -11.05 -20.89
CA PHE A 132 6.58 -10.84 -19.44
C PHE A 132 5.91 -12.03 -18.73
N GLU A 133 4.75 -12.47 -19.19
CA GLU A 133 4.01 -13.58 -18.57
C GLU A 133 4.79 -14.89 -18.51
N ALA A 134 5.75 -15.10 -19.42
CA ALA A 134 6.63 -16.27 -19.38
C ALA A 134 7.43 -16.40 -18.07
N THR A 135 7.58 -15.33 -17.30
CA THR A 135 8.36 -15.30 -16.04
C THR A 135 7.59 -14.73 -14.84
N LEU A 136 6.43 -14.13 -15.06
CA LEU A 136 5.61 -13.59 -13.97
C LEU A 136 4.95 -14.71 -13.17
N ARG A 137 4.69 -14.43 -11.91
CA ARG A 137 3.83 -15.23 -11.04
C ARG A 137 2.43 -14.61 -11.06
N GLU A 138 1.41 -15.43 -11.27
CA GLU A 138 0.02 -15.01 -11.08
C GLU A 138 -0.25 -14.81 -9.57
N ILE A 139 -0.88 -13.70 -9.23
CA ILE A 139 -1.14 -13.35 -7.83
C ILE A 139 -2.51 -13.86 -7.40
N PHE A 140 -3.54 -13.63 -8.20
CA PHE A 140 -4.92 -14.07 -7.95
C PHE A 140 -5.45 -14.91 -9.13
N PRO A 141 -4.88 -16.11 -9.40
CA PRO A 141 -5.21 -16.89 -10.61
C PRO A 141 -6.69 -17.27 -10.72
N ASP A 142 -7.38 -17.42 -9.61
CA ASP A 142 -8.81 -17.79 -9.60
C ASP A 142 -9.73 -16.59 -9.91
N GLU A 143 -9.29 -15.37 -9.66
CA GLU A 143 -10.08 -14.14 -9.83
C GLU A 143 -9.64 -13.35 -11.06
N HIS A 144 -8.35 -13.31 -11.33
CA HIS A 144 -7.73 -12.58 -12.43
C HIS A 144 -6.57 -13.39 -13.03
N PRO A 145 -6.84 -14.30 -14.00
CA PRO A 145 -5.79 -15.06 -14.69
C PRO A 145 -4.88 -14.15 -15.52
N GLY A 146 -3.58 -14.36 -15.40
CA GLY A 146 -2.57 -13.54 -16.06
C GLY A 146 -2.30 -12.21 -15.33
N ALA A 147 -1.55 -11.34 -16.00
CA ALA A 147 -1.17 -10.04 -15.47
C ALA A 147 -1.54 -8.88 -16.43
N PHE A 148 -2.33 -9.14 -17.45
CA PHE A 148 -2.71 -8.13 -18.45
C PHE A 148 -4.18 -8.26 -18.82
N THR A 149 -4.87 -7.12 -18.83
CA THR A 149 -6.29 -7.02 -19.20
C THR A 149 -6.44 -6.29 -20.55
N TYR A 150 -7.29 -6.82 -21.42
CA TYR A 150 -7.66 -6.13 -22.67
C TYR A 150 -8.82 -5.18 -22.44
N PHE A 151 -8.65 -3.93 -22.86
CA PHE A 151 -9.68 -2.89 -22.81
C PHE A 151 -10.18 -2.61 -24.23
N PRO A 152 -11.37 -3.15 -24.61
CA PRO A 152 -11.89 -3.03 -25.97
C PRO A 152 -12.08 -1.58 -26.45
N GLU A 153 -12.46 -0.68 -25.55
CA GLU A 153 -12.67 0.72 -25.84
C GLU A 153 -11.39 1.47 -26.25
N MET A 154 -10.24 0.96 -25.78
CA MET A 154 -8.91 1.48 -26.16
C MET A 154 -8.28 0.67 -27.29
N GLY A 155 -8.74 -0.58 -27.51
CA GLY A 155 -8.07 -1.55 -28.37
C GLY A 155 -6.66 -1.90 -27.85
N ARG A 156 -6.43 -1.90 -26.55
CA ARG A 156 -5.11 -2.03 -25.91
C ARG A 156 -5.12 -3.03 -24.76
N TRP A 157 -3.96 -3.57 -24.46
CA TRP A 157 -3.69 -4.36 -23.28
C TRP A 157 -3.04 -3.49 -22.21
N VAL A 158 -3.48 -3.61 -20.96
CA VAL A 158 -2.94 -2.88 -19.83
C VAL A 158 -2.40 -3.87 -18.79
N TRP A 159 -1.27 -3.55 -18.17
CA TRP A 159 -0.74 -4.33 -17.07
C TRP A 159 -1.61 -4.16 -15.83
N THR A 160 -2.07 -5.27 -15.28
CA THR A 160 -2.99 -5.35 -14.15
C THR A 160 -2.55 -6.50 -13.24
N THR A 161 -1.54 -6.27 -12.42
CA THR A 161 -0.91 -7.33 -11.58
C THR A 161 -1.90 -8.02 -10.67
N PHE A 162 -2.89 -7.30 -10.11
CA PHE A 162 -3.81 -7.81 -9.09
C PHE A 162 -5.21 -8.04 -9.67
N HIS A 163 -5.95 -6.98 -9.95
CA HIS A 163 -7.30 -7.06 -10.53
C HIS A 163 -7.40 -6.24 -11.80
N SER A 164 -8.31 -6.60 -12.69
CA SER A 164 -8.49 -5.96 -14.01
C SER A 164 -8.70 -4.44 -13.94
N TYR A 165 -9.26 -3.95 -12.84
CA TYR A 165 -9.53 -2.54 -12.57
C TYR A 165 -8.37 -1.83 -11.82
N GLN A 166 -7.22 -2.48 -11.60
CA GLN A 166 -6.02 -1.92 -10.96
C GLN A 166 -4.89 -1.84 -11.98
N TRP A 167 -4.64 -0.65 -12.50
CA TRP A 167 -3.66 -0.40 -13.57
C TRP A 167 -2.28 -0.12 -12.99
N ASP A 168 -1.30 -0.93 -13.34
CA ASP A 168 0.07 -0.81 -12.84
C ASP A 168 0.78 0.44 -13.37
N LEU A 169 1.37 1.20 -12.46
CA LEU A 169 2.10 2.43 -12.75
C LEU A 169 3.47 2.14 -13.38
N ASN A 170 3.83 2.97 -14.35
CA ASN A 170 5.11 2.86 -15.07
C ASN A 170 6.18 3.76 -14.43
N TYR A 171 6.90 3.27 -13.45
CA TYR A 171 8.02 4.00 -12.82
C TYR A 171 9.27 4.14 -13.71
N GLN A 172 9.31 3.58 -14.92
CA GLN A 172 10.31 3.94 -15.92
C GLN A 172 10.09 5.35 -16.46
N ASN A 173 8.88 5.90 -16.30
CA ASN A 173 8.59 7.30 -16.52
C ASN A 173 8.85 8.10 -15.23
N PRO A 174 9.88 8.97 -15.18
CA PRO A 174 10.19 9.74 -13.97
C PRO A 174 9.05 10.65 -13.48
N GLU A 175 8.16 11.05 -14.37
CA GLU A 175 7.00 11.86 -14.01
C GLU A 175 6.06 11.12 -13.06
N VAL A 176 5.91 9.81 -13.21
CA VAL A 176 5.12 8.96 -12.31
C VAL A 176 5.68 9.03 -10.88
N PHE A 177 7.00 8.93 -10.73
CA PHE A 177 7.63 9.08 -9.41
C PHE A 177 7.31 10.45 -8.79
N VAL A 178 7.45 11.53 -9.56
CA VAL A 178 7.16 12.89 -9.07
C VAL A 178 5.69 13.03 -8.64
N ARG A 179 4.75 12.54 -9.45
CA ARG A 179 3.32 12.61 -9.15
C ARG A 179 2.95 11.78 -7.92
N MET A 180 3.44 10.56 -7.84
CA MET A 180 3.20 9.71 -6.67
C MET A 180 3.84 10.28 -5.40
N MET A 181 4.99 10.98 -5.52
CA MET A 181 5.58 11.72 -4.42
C MET A 181 4.69 12.87 -3.95
N GLU A 182 4.07 13.62 -4.87
CA GLU A 182 3.10 14.67 -4.54
C GLU A 182 1.89 14.11 -3.79
N GLU A 183 1.38 12.93 -4.20
CA GLU A 183 0.30 12.25 -3.49
C GLU A 183 0.73 11.81 -2.10
N MET A 184 1.92 11.21 -1.97
CA MET A 184 2.47 10.79 -0.68
C MET A 184 2.60 11.96 0.31
N LEU A 185 3.16 13.08 -0.13
CA LEU A 185 3.30 14.26 0.72
C LEU A 185 1.96 14.89 1.08
N SER A 186 0.96 14.79 0.19
CA SER A 186 -0.40 15.21 0.50
C SER A 186 -1.01 14.40 1.64
N ILE A 187 -0.80 13.08 1.65
CA ILE A 187 -1.25 12.20 2.72
C ILE A 187 -0.50 12.51 4.03
N ALA A 188 0.82 12.71 3.95
CA ALA A 188 1.62 13.10 5.12
C ALA A 188 1.11 14.39 5.77
N ASN A 189 0.67 15.37 4.97
CA ASN A 189 0.11 16.64 5.45
C ASN A 189 -1.23 16.48 6.21
N LEU A 190 -1.85 15.32 6.17
CA LEU A 190 -3.03 15.02 6.99
C LEU A 190 -2.68 14.64 8.44
N GLY A 191 -1.39 14.58 8.78
CA GLY A 191 -0.91 14.21 10.12
C GLY A 191 -0.67 12.71 10.30
N VAL A 192 -0.38 11.99 9.21
CA VAL A 192 -0.07 10.56 9.25
C VAL A 192 1.38 10.37 9.68
N ASP A 193 1.60 9.45 10.62
CA ASP A 193 2.93 9.17 11.18
C ASP A 193 3.68 8.07 10.40
N VAL A 194 2.93 7.08 9.88
CA VAL A 194 3.50 5.95 9.16
C VAL A 194 2.70 5.65 7.90
N LEU A 195 3.37 5.54 6.77
CA LEU A 195 2.79 5.01 5.54
C LEU A 195 3.13 3.53 5.37
N ARG A 196 2.11 2.70 5.25
CA ARG A 196 2.28 1.32 4.79
C ARG A 196 2.35 1.34 3.27
N LEU A 197 3.51 0.99 2.73
CA LEU A 197 3.75 0.90 1.31
C LEU A 197 3.16 -0.40 0.77
N ASP A 198 2.01 -0.28 0.14
CA ASP A 198 1.26 -1.40 -0.43
C ASP A 198 1.97 -1.98 -1.65
N ALA A 199 1.97 -3.32 -1.78
CA ALA A 199 2.50 -4.05 -2.93
C ALA A 199 3.93 -3.63 -3.35
N VAL A 200 4.75 -3.22 -2.40
CA VAL A 200 6.06 -2.58 -2.61
C VAL A 200 7.04 -3.45 -3.42
N ALA A 201 6.87 -4.76 -3.42
CA ALA A 201 7.72 -5.68 -4.15
C ALA A 201 7.54 -5.59 -5.68
N PHE A 202 6.41 -5.07 -6.15
CA PHE A 202 5.98 -5.13 -7.56
C PHE A 202 6.21 -3.83 -8.35
N ILE A 203 6.67 -2.75 -7.73
CA ILE A 203 6.72 -1.40 -8.32
C ILE A 203 7.68 -1.26 -9.53
N TRP A 204 8.57 -2.21 -9.78
CA TRP A 204 9.50 -2.16 -10.91
C TRP A 204 9.36 -3.36 -11.84
N LYS A 205 9.11 -3.09 -13.11
CA LYS A 205 8.96 -4.11 -14.15
C LYS A 205 10.25 -4.27 -14.95
N GLU A 206 10.73 -5.52 -15.06
CA GLU A 206 11.97 -5.86 -15.76
C GLU A 206 11.79 -7.17 -16.54
N MET A 207 11.92 -7.10 -17.86
CA MET A 207 11.73 -8.24 -18.76
C MET A 207 12.63 -9.42 -18.37
N GLY A 208 12.08 -10.64 -18.48
CA GLY A 208 12.81 -11.88 -18.16
C GLY A 208 13.00 -12.14 -16.66
N THR A 209 12.26 -11.43 -15.81
CA THR A 209 12.25 -11.62 -14.36
C THR A 209 10.83 -11.80 -13.85
N THR A 210 10.68 -12.14 -12.56
CA THR A 210 9.37 -12.18 -11.90
C THR A 210 8.78 -10.79 -11.64
N CYS A 211 9.51 -9.72 -11.92
CA CYS A 211 9.15 -8.33 -11.56
C CYS A 211 8.90 -8.11 -10.05
N GLU A 212 9.35 -9.04 -9.21
CA GLU A 212 9.26 -8.92 -7.75
C GLU A 212 10.64 -8.62 -7.15
N THR A 213 10.68 -7.77 -6.12
CA THR A 213 11.88 -7.49 -5.30
C THR A 213 13.10 -7.09 -6.14
N ARG A 214 12.88 -6.26 -7.18
CA ARG A 214 13.99 -5.87 -8.07
C ARG A 214 14.92 -4.85 -7.41
N PRO A 215 16.23 -4.87 -7.69
CA PRO A 215 17.18 -3.88 -7.13
C PRO A 215 16.79 -2.43 -7.42
N THR A 216 16.19 -2.17 -8.57
CA THR A 216 15.70 -0.83 -8.94
C THR A 216 14.49 -0.42 -8.11
N ALA A 217 13.61 -1.36 -7.73
CA ALA A 217 12.54 -1.06 -6.77
C ALA A 217 13.10 -0.57 -5.43
N MET A 218 14.18 -1.17 -4.93
CA MET A 218 14.85 -0.72 -3.71
C MET A 218 15.35 0.71 -3.82
N LYS A 219 15.92 1.10 -4.98
CA LYS A 219 16.37 2.49 -5.23
C LYS A 219 15.21 3.48 -5.31
N LEU A 220 14.07 3.07 -5.85
CA LEU A 220 12.85 3.89 -5.83
C LEU A 220 12.37 4.12 -4.40
N ILE A 221 12.33 3.08 -3.58
CA ILE A 221 11.95 3.19 -2.16
C ILE A 221 12.91 4.13 -1.43
N GLU A 222 14.23 4.01 -1.68
CA GLU A 222 15.23 4.91 -1.13
C GLU A 222 14.99 6.37 -1.55
N ALA A 223 14.62 6.61 -2.81
CA ALA A 223 14.28 7.95 -3.31
C ALA A 223 13.01 8.52 -2.65
N PHE A 224 11.96 7.70 -2.48
CA PHE A 224 10.76 8.08 -1.72
C PHE A 224 11.10 8.42 -0.27
N ASN A 225 11.88 7.57 0.40
CA ASN A 225 12.31 7.80 1.79
C ASN A 225 13.15 9.07 1.92
N LEU A 226 14.15 9.28 1.05
CA LEU A 226 14.99 10.47 1.07
C LEU A 226 14.16 11.75 0.91
N THR A 227 13.21 11.77 -0.02
CA THR A 227 12.32 12.90 -0.21
C THR A 227 11.43 13.14 1.01
N ALA A 228 10.87 12.06 1.59
CA ALA A 228 10.09 12.15 2.83
C ALA A 228 10.94 12.71 3.98
N ARG A 229 12.18 12.25 4.17
CA ARG A 229 13.08 12.75 5.21
C ARG A 229 13.41 14.25 5.09
N ILE A 230 13.39 14.78 3.87
CA ILE A 230 13.62 16.21 3.62
C ILE A 230 12.33 17.01 3.90
N SER A 231 11.17 16.53 3.45
CA SER A 231 9.92 17.29 3.41
C SER A 231 8.98 16.99 4.59
N ALA A 232 9.03 15.78 5.13
CA ALA A 232 8.22 15.27 6.23
C ALA A 232 9.06 14.35 7.13
N PRO A 233 10.05 14.88 7.89
CA PRO A 233 11.10 14.10 8.55
C PRO A 233 10.59 13.14 9.65
N SER A 234 9.38 13.34 10.16
CA SER A 234 8.74 12.44 11.13
C SER A 234 8.04 11.24 10.49
N LEU A 235 7.82 11.27 9.17
CA LEU A 235 7.13 10.20 8.45
C LEU A 235 7.99 8.94 8.38
N LEU A 236 7.42 7.80 8.76
CA LEU A 236 8.06 6.49 8.65
C LEU A 236 7.39 5.65 7.58
N PHE A 237 8.14 4.69 7.04
CA PHE A 237 7.64 3.72 6.08
C PHE A 237 7.58 2.31 6.67
N LYS A 238 6.49 1.61 6.36
CA LYS A 238 6.28 0.20 6.66
C LYS A 238 6.03 -0.54 5.37
N SER A 239 6.91 -1.47 4.99
CA SER A 239 6.75 -2.25 3.76
C SER A 239 5.71 -3.35 3.92
N GLU A 240 4.83 -3.50 2.93
CA GLU A 240 4.14 -4.75 2.66
C GLU A 240 4.91 -5.53 1.60
N ALA A 241 5.84 -6.36 2.06
CA ALA A 241 6.63 -7.24 1.23
C ALA A 241 6.24 -8.69 1.54
N ILE A 242 5.18 -9.18 0.88
CA ILE A 242 4.75 -10.59 0.98
C ILE A 242 5.57 -11.40 -0.02
N VAL A 243 6.83 -11.60 0.33
CA VAL A 243 7.84 -12.29 -0.44
C VAL A 243 8.54 -13.34 0.44
N HIS A 244 9.45 -14.13 -0.14
CA HIS A 244 10.22 -15.08 0.64
C HIS A 244 10.93 -14.38 1.82
N PRO A 245 11.00 -14.98 3.02
CA PRO A 245 11.59 -14.36 4.22
C PRO A 245 12.97 -13.76 4.00
N ASP A 246 13.84 -14.42 3.23
CA ASP A 246 15.18 -13.92 2.89
C ASP A 246 15.17 -12.64 2.05
N GLN A 247 14.05 -12.32 1.41
CA GLN A 247 13.87 -11.12 0.61
C GLN A 247 13.29 -9.96 1.43
N VAL A 248 12.51 -10.24 2.48
CA VAL A 248 11.89 -9.21 3.33
C VAL A 248 12.94 -8.26 3.91
N VAL A 249 14.09 -8.80 4.31
CA VAL A 249 15.20 -8.01 4.89
C VAL A 249 15.72 -6.93 3.94
N GLN A 250 15.54 -7.08 2.63
CA GLN A 250 15.98 -6.10 1.65
C GLN A 250 15.16 -4.81 1.71
N PHE A 251 13.93 -4.87 2.22
CA PHE A 251 13.05 -3.70 2.36
C PHE A 251 13.34 -2.92 3.64
N ILE A 252 14.05 -3.51 4.61
CA ILE A 252 14.23 -2.94 5.95
C ILE A 252 15.60 -2.28 6.05
N SER A 253 15.63 -0.96 6.10
CA SER A 253 16.81 -0.17 6.45
C SER A 253 16.38 1.26 6.83
N PRO A 254 17.26 2.07 7.45
CA PRO A 254 16.98 3.49 7.69
C PRO A 254 16.70 4.28 6.41
N GLU A 255 17.27 3.85 5.26
CA GLU A 255 17.14 4.51 3.97
C GLU A 255 15.91 4.04 3.17
N ARG A 256 15.25 2.95 3.57
CA ARG A 256 14.08 2.36 2.89
C ARG A 256 12.85 2.41 3.78
N CYS A 257 12.51 1.26 4.37
CA CYS A 257 11.39 1.16 5.29
C CYS A 257 11.92 0.83 6.69
N GLN A 258 11.46 1.57 7.69
CA GLN A 258 11.85 1.36 9.08
C GLN A 258 11.14 0.16 9.70
N LEU A 259 10.02 -0.25 9.10
CA LEU A 259 9.15 -1.34 9.55
C LEU A 259 8.81 -2.26 8.38
N SER A 260 8.54 -3.54 8.68
CA SER A 260 7.96 -4.51 7.74
C SER A 260 7.08 -5.51 8.48
N TYR A 261 6.21 -6.18 7.74
CA TYR A 261 5.50 -7.34 8.27
C TYR A 261 6.43 -8.54 8.37
N ASN A 262 6.13 -9.43 9.30
CA ASN A 262 6.79 -10.73 9.39
C ASN A 262 5.78 -11.86 9.12
N PRO A 263 5.52 -12.20 7.85
CA PRO A 263 4.55 -13.23 7.49
C PRO A 263 4.94 -14.62 7.99
N LEU A 264 6.24 -14.90 8.15
CA LEU A 264 6.71 -16.15 8.70
C LEU A 264 6.31 -16.30 10.17
N LEU A 265 6.51 -15.26 10.98
CA LEU A 265 6.09 -15.26 12.39
C LEU A 265 4.58 -15.47 12.51
N MET A 266 3.80 -14.85 11.65
CA MET A 266 2.34 -15.02 11.61
C MET A 266 1.98 -16.50 11.34
N ALA A 267 2.53 -17.09 10.28
CA ALA A 267 2.27 -18.50 9.93
C ALA A 267 2.68 -19.46 11.04
N LEU A 268 3.87 -19.28 11.62
CA LEU A 268 4.36 -20.10 12.74
C LEU A 268 3.51 -19.93 13.99
N SER A 269 3.02 -18.71 14.27
CA SER A 269 2.12 -18.47 15.41
C SER A 269 0.79 -19.19 15.24
N TRP A 270 0.19 -19.14 14.04
CA TRP A 270 -1.04 -19.88 13.72
C TRP A 270 -0.82 -21.39 13.82
N GLU A 271 0.29 -21.92 13.30
CA GLU A 271 0.62 -23.34 13.41
C GLU A 271 0.79 -23.77 14.86
N ALA A 272 1.52 -22.99 15.68
CA ALA A 272 1.71 -23.26 17.09
C ALA A 272 0.38 -23.28 17.86
N LEU A 273 -0.51 -22.33 17.57
CA LEU A 273 -1.85 -22.28 18.16
C LEU A 273 -2.72 -23.47 17.73
N ALA A 274 -2.71 -23.83 16.46
CA ALA A 274 -3.51 -24.94 15.93
C ALA A 274 -3.02 -26.29 16.40
N THR A 275 -1.71 -26.49 16.48
CA THR A 275 -1.11 -27.78 16.88
C THR A 275 -0.88 -27.91 18.38
N GLN A 276 -0.95 -26.81 19.14
CA GLN A 276 -0.61 -26.72 20.56
C GLN A 276 0.83 -27.19 20.88
N LEU A 277 1.72 -27.11 19.89
CA LEU A 277 3.14 -27.45 20.00
C LEU A 277 3.98 -26.15 20.05
N PRO A 278 4.36 -25.67 21.26
CA PRO A 278 5.10 -24.40 21.39
C PRO A 278 6.58 -24.49 20.97
N ASP A 279 7.07 -25.69 20.67
CA ASP A 279 8.52 -25.98 20.61
C ASP A 279 9.13 -25.89 19.20
N ARG A 280 8.48 -25.18 18.27
CA ARG A 280 9.15 -24.78 17.04
C ARG A 280 9.91 -23.48 17.30
N LYS A 281 11.23 -23.62 17.41
CA LYS A 281 12.18 -22.51 17.58
C LYS A 281 11.80 -21.37 16.67
N SER A 282 11.38 -20.27 17.26
CA SER A 282 11.23 -19.01 16.57
C SER A 282 12.55 -18.68 15.88
N VAL A 283 12.56 -18.72 14.56
CA VAL A 283 13.64 -18.14 13.78
C VAL A 283 13.39 -16.64 13.83
N VAL A 284 14.04 -15.96 14.74
CA VAL A 284 14.13 -14.50 14.80
C VAL A 284 15.28 -14.07 13.93
#